data_7f871fe366c50ecef0eb41c576ddef7e
#
_entry.id   7f871fe366c50ecef0eb41c576ddef7e
#
_cell.length_a   1.000
_cell.length_b   1.000
_cell.length_c   1.000
_cell.angle_alpha   90.00
_cell.angle_beta   90.00
_cell.angle_gamma   90.00
#
_symmetry.space_group_name_H-M   'P 1'
#
loop_
_entity.id
_entity.type
_entity.pdbx_description
1 polymer ?
#
loop_
_entity_poly.entity_id
_entity_poly.type
_entity_poly.pdbx_seq_one_letter_code
_entity_poly.pdbx_strand_id
1 'polypeptide(L)'
;MTITDRQLEQYSRDGFLVIEDFVNGTECDLLRARAEQLVQEFDPSDLVSIFTTHEQSRVADEYFLNSGDKIRFFFEENAFLPDGRLKQAKAQSINKIGHALHDLDPLFDRFSRSPQVKELVGRLGIQQPLLLQSMYIFKQPHIGGEVNCHQDSTFLYTEPNDLGGLWFALEDARIDNGCLWAIPAGHKRGLKSRWLRSGNGMKFETYDAEPWPENELVPLEVKKGSLILLHGLLPHRSLENRSSKSRHAYTLHIIGGDSLYPSENWLQRTGSLPWRGF
;
A
#
# COMPACT_ATOMS: atom_id res chain seq x y z
N MET A 1 12.10 -11.61 15.13
CA MET A 1 13.04 -12.31 14.20
C MET A 1 13.76 -11.20 13.44
N THR A 2 15.07 -11.07 13.65
CA THR A 2 15.89 -10.01 13.01
C THR A 2 16.32 -10.47 11.63
N ILE A 3 16.22 -9.59 10.63
CA ILE A 3 16.75 -9.91 9.28
C ILE A 3 18.28 -10.01 9.32
N THR A 4 18.81 -10.97 8.59
CA THR A 4 20.23 -11.23 8.48
C THR A 4 20.92 -10.30 7.48
N ASP A 5 22.24 -10.17 7.54
CA ASP A 5 23.01 -9.38 6.55
C ASP A 5 22.82 -9.92 5.12
N ARG A 6 22.75 -11.24 4.95
CA ARG A 6 22.42 -11.87 3.65
C ARG A 6 21.06 -11.45 3.10
N GLN A 7 20.06 -11.32 3.97
CA GLN A 7 18.72 -10.85 3.57
C GLN A 7 18.74 -9.36 3.21
N LEU A 8 19.55 -8.54 3.90
CA LEU A 8 19.78 -7.13 3.52
C LEU A 8 20.47 -7.01 2.16
N GLU A 9 21.49 -7.84 1.91
CA GLU A 9 22.15 -7.91 0.59
C GLU A 9 21.15 -8.32 -0.51
N GLN A 10 20.27 -9.28 -0.23
CA GLN A 10 19.20 -9.67 -1.15
C GLN A 10 18.25 -8.51 -1.43
N TYR A 11 17.76 -7.82 -0.39
CA TYR A 11 16.92 -6.63 -0.53
C TYR A 11 17.60 -5.54 -1.37
N SER A 12 18.86 -5.23 -1.09
CA SER A 12 19.63 -4.26 -1.86
C SER A 12 19.87 -4.67 -3.32
N ARG A 13 20.01 -5.96 -3.57
CA ARG A 13 20.21 -6.51 -4.93
C ARG A 13 18.91 -6.50 -5.73
N ASP A 14 17.81 -7.01 -5.16
CA ASP A 14 16.57 -7.32 -5.85
C ASP A 14 15.51 -6.20 -5.71
N GLY A 15 15.63 -5.33 -4.69
CA GLY A 15 14.66 -4.29 -4.37
C GLY A 15 13.46 -4.78 -3.58
N PHE A 16 13.39 -6.07 -3.28
CA PHE A 16 12.40 -6.66 -2.39
C PHE A 16 12.99 -7.81 -1.57
N LEU A 17 12.29 -8.13 -0.47
CA LEU A 17 12.63 -9.29 0.36
C LEU A 17 11.33 -9.92 0.89
N VAL A 18 11.20 -11.23 0.77
CA VAL A 18 10.13 -12.00 1.41
C VAL A 18 10.64 -12.58 2.73
N ILE A 19 9.90 -12.34 3.81
CA ILE A 19 10.16 -12.89 5.14
C ILE A 19 8.93 -13.70 5.55
N GLU A 20 9.05 -15.01 5.51
CA GLU A 20 7.97 -15.91 5.93
C GLU A 20 7.78 -15.88 7.44
N ASP A 21 6.55 -16.17 7.89
CA ASP A 21 6.19 -16.26 9.32
C ASP A 21 6.57 -15.02 10.16
N PHE A 22 6.58 -13.83 9.53
CA PHE A 22 6.88 -12.58 10.22
C PHE A 22 5.78 -12.19 11.22
N VAL A 23 4.51 -12.38 10.86
CA VAL A 23 3.35 -12.12 11.72
C VAL A 23 2.70 -13.45 12.07
N ASN A 24 2.40 -13.68 13.35
CA ASN A 24 1.68 -14.90 13.71
C ASN A 24 0.21 -14.88 13.24
N GLY A 25 -0.37 -16.07 13.05
CA GLY A 25 -1.71 -16.22 12.49
C GLY A 25 -2.81 -15.54 13.31
N THR A 26 -2.69 -15.54 14.64
CA THR A 26 -3.65 -14.89 15.53
C THR A 26 -3.64 -13.38 15.35
N GLU A 27 -2.47 -12.77 15.22
CA GLU A 27 -2.34 -11.33 15.00
C GLU A 27 -2.88 -10.92 13.62
N CYS A 28 -2.65 -11.73 12.59
CA CYS A 28 -3.30 -11.52 11.28
C CYS A 28 -4.83 -11.54 11.40
N ASP A 29 -5.39 -12.49 12.16
CA ASP A 29 -6.85 -12.59 12.35
C ASP A 29 -7.42 -11.42 13.16
N LEU A 30 -6.70 -10.91 14.16
CA LEU A 30 -7.09 -9.71 14.90
C LEU A 30 -7.15 -8.47 14.00
N LEU A 31 -6.12 -8.25 13.15
CA LEU A 31 -6.10 -7.13 12.22
C LEU A 31 -7.25 -7.23 11.19
N ARG A 32 -7.53 -8.44 10.71
CA ARG A 32 -8.65 -8.69 9.78
C ARG A 32 -9.99 -8.40 10.44
N ALA A 33 -10.24 -8.95 11.64
CA ALA A 33 -11.47 -8.72 12.38
C ALA A 33 -11.70 -7.23 12.67
N ARG A 34 -10.63 -6.48 13.00
CA ARG A 34 -10.72 -5.03 13.21
C ARG A 34 -11.08 -4.28 11.92
N ALA A 35 -10.47 -4.63 10.79
CA ALA A 35 -10.79 -4.00 9.51
C ALA A 35 -12.26 -4.30 9.10
N GLU A 36 -12.73 -5.52 9.30
CA GLU A 36 -14.13 -5.90 9.05
C GLU A 36 -15.10 -5.10 9.94
N GLN A 37 -14.76 -4.93 11.23
CA GLN A 37 -15.53 -4.10 12.15
C GLN A 37 -15.59 -2.64 11.66
N LEU A 38 -14.47 -2.04 11.25
CA LEU A 38 -14.43 -0.69 10.71
C LEU A 38 -15.32 -0.55 9.48
N VAL A 39 -15.34 -1.55 8.59
CA VAL A 39 -16.24 -1.55 7.43
C VAL A 39 -17.71 -1.66 7.84
N GLN A 40 -18.02 -2.44 8.88
CA GLN A 40 -19.42 -2.52 9.39
C GLN A 40 -19.89 -1.18 9.95
N GLU A 41 -19.03 -0.49 10.71
CA GLU A 41 -19.30 0.82 11.32
C GLU A 41 -19.38 1.96 10.27
N PHE A 42 -18.76 1.80 9.12
CA PHE A 42 -18.77 2.81 8.07
C PHE A 42 -20.14 2.95 7.41
N ASP A 43 -20.69 4.18 7.39
CA ASP A 43 -21.90 4.53 6.65
C ASP A 43 -21.50 5.25 5.34
N PRO A 44 -21.79 4.66 4.16
CA PRO A 44 -21.47 5.27 2.87
C PRO A 44 -22.56 6.25 2.37
N SER A 45 -23.61 6.54 3.16
CA SER A 45 -24.78 7.31 2.70
C SER A 45 -24.45 8.71 2.18
N ASP A 46 -23.37 9.32 2.70
CA ASP A 46 -23.01 10.69 2.37
C ASP A 46 -21.85 10.81 1.38
N LEU A 47 -21.08 9.73 1.14
CA LEU A 47 -19.89 9.82 0.30
C LEU A 47 -19.40 8.48 -0.25
N VAL A 48 -19.43 8.34 -1.57
CA VAL A 48 -18.89 7.19 -2.29
C VAL A 48 -17.63 7.62 -3.04
N SER A 49 -16.47 7.09 -2.65
CA SER A 49 -15.21 7.25 -3.39
C SER A 49 -14.78 5.89 -3.94
N ILE A 50 -14.50 5.86 -5.24
CA ILE A 50 -14.07 4.66 -5.97
C ILE A 50 -12.57 4.72 -6.19
N PHE A 51 -11.88 3.64 -5.84
CA PHE A 51 -10.46 3.51 -6.15
C PHE A 51 -10.27 2.93 -7.54
N THR A 52 -9.53 3.63 -8.40
CA THR A 52 -9.11 3.15 -9.73
C THR A 52 -7.64 3.44 -9.96
N THR A 53 -6.99 2.58 -10.72
CA THR A 53 -5.59 2.76 -11.18
C THR A 53 -5.51 3.21 -12.64
N HIS A 54 -6.63 3.37 -13.33
CA HIS A 54 -6.66 3.87 -14.71
C HIS A 54 -6.37 5.38 -14.74
N GLU A 55 -5.31 5.78 -15.43
CA GLU A 55 -4.84 7.19 -15.48
C GLU A 55 -5.92 8.18 -15.92
N GLN A 56 -6.79 7.79 -16.85
CA GLN A 56 -7.86 8.65 -17.39
C GLN A 56 -9.03 8.88 -16.42
N SER A 57 -9.24 7.98 -15.47
CA SER A 57 -10.31 8.06 -14.46
C SER A 57 -9.79 8.37 -13.06
N ARG A 58 -8.48 8.57 -12.90
CA ARG A 58 -7.86 9.03 -11.66
C ARG A 58 -8.13 10.52 -11.40
N VAL A 59 -9.39 10.88 -11.41
CA VAL A 59 -9.81 12.13 -10.78
C VAL A 59 -9.63 11.90 -9.29
N ALA A 60 -8.54 12.43 -8.75
CA ALA A 60 -8.36 12.45 -7.30
C ALA A 60 -9.43 13.37 -6.74
N ASP A 61 -10.51 12.76 -6.26
CA ASP A 61 -11.53 13.51 -5.56
C ASP A 61 -10.94 14.09 -4.26
N GLU A 62 -11.54 15.13 -3.74
CA GLU A 62 -11.10 15.77 -2.50
C GLU A 62 -11.11 14.79 -1.32
N TYR A 63 -11.97 13.79 -1.35
CA TYR A 63 -12.03 12.76 -0.34
C TYR A 63 -10.74 11.93 -0.33
N PHE A 64 -10.22 11.53 -1.48
CA PHE A 64 -8.94 10.84 -1.59
C PHE A 64 -7.79 11.76 -1.17
N LEU A 65 -7.69 12.97 -1.75
CA LEU A 65 -6.58 13.89 -1.51
C LEU A 65 -6.46 14.35 -0.05
N ASN A 66 -7.59 14.36 0.68
CA ASN A 66 -7.66 14.77 2.08
C ASN A 66 -7.74 13.57 3.04
N SER A 67 -7.20 12.41 2.67
CA SER A 67 -7.24 11.20 3.49
C SER A 67 -5.95 10.91 4.27
N GLY A 68 -4.89 11.72 4.11
CA GLY A 68 -3.58 11.46 4.70
C GLY A 68 -3.56 11.44 6.23
N ASP A 69 -4.50 12.12 6.87
CA ASP A 69 -4.67 12.21 8.32
C ASP A 69 -6.01 11.61 8.80
N LYS A 70 -6.60 10.69 8.03
CA LYS A 70 -7.93 10.11 8.29
C LYS A 70 -7.97 8.61 8.03
N ILE A 71 -8.99 7.96 8.59
CA ILE A 71 -9.42 6.62 8.19
C ILE A 71 -10.55 6.80 7.20
N ARG A 72 -10.33 6.44 5.93
CA ARG A 72 -11.29 6.57 4.84
C ARG A 72 -11.42 5.27 4.08
N PHE A 73 -12.61 5.05 3.48
CA PHE A 73 -12.97 3.82 2.80
C PHE A 73 -13.12 4.10 1.32
N PHE A 74 -12.59 3.20 0.49
CA PHE A 74 -12.64 3.31 -0.96
C PHE A 74 -13.23 2.03 -1.51
N PHE A 75 -14.19 2.18 -2.43
CA PHE A 75 -14.86 1.05 -3.07
C PHE A 75 -14.04 0.50 -4.23
N GLU A 76 -14.28 -0.79 -4.54
CA GLU A 76 -13.79 -1.38 -5.78
C GLU A 76 -14.48 -0.71 -6.99
N GLU A 77 -13.74 -0.55 -8.10
CA GLU A 77 -14.25 0.06 -9.31
C GLU A 77 -15.48 -0.67 -9.84
N ASN A 78 -15.47 -2.00 -9.76
CA ASN A 78 -16.57 -2.86 -10.21
C ASN A 78 -17.66 -3.11 -9.17
N ALA A 79 -17.68 -2.37 -8.05
CA ALA A 79 -18.62 -2.60 -6.95
C ALA A 79 -20.05 -2.15 -7.26
N PHE A 80 -20.27 -1.27 -8.24
CA PHE A 80 -21.57 -0.64 -8.49
C PHE A 80 -22.24 -1.15 -9.77
N LEU A 81 -23.56 -1.23 -9.72
CA LEU A 81 -24.43 -1.36 -10.90
C LEU A 81 -24.55 0.00 -11.63
N PRO A 82 -25.00 0.01 -12.89
CA PRO A 82 -25.23 1.26 -13.62
C PRO A 82 -26.21 2.24 -12.95
N ASP A 83 -27.09 1.74 -12.08
CA ASP A 83 -28.05 2.54 -11.31
C ASP A 83 -27.50 3.06 -9.98
N GLY A 84 -26.19 2.84 -9.69
CA GLY A 84 -25.50 3.29 -8.49
C GLY A 84 -25.67 2.39 -7.26
N ARG A 85 -26.43 1.31 -7.34
CA ARG A 85 -26.53 0.34 -6.23
C ARG A 85 -25.32 -0.58 -6.21
N LEU A 86 -24.93 -1.04 -5.01
CA LEU A 86 -23.91 -2.06 -4.86
C LEU A 86 -24.34 -3.38 -5.49
N LYS A 87 -23.44 -4.04 -6.23
CA LYS A 87 -23.66 -5.38 -6.81
C LYS A 87 -23.72 -6.47 -5.74
N GLN A 88 -23.08 -6.23 -4.61
CA GLN A 88 -22.92 -7.19 -3.51
C GLN A 88 -22.89 -6.46 -2.16
N ALA A 89 -22.80 -7.21 -1.06
CA ALA A 89 -22.76 -6.62 0.28
C ALA A 89 -21.60 -5.60 0.42
N LYS A 90 -21.82 -4.53 1.18
CA LYS A 90 -20.83 -3.47 1.44
C LYS A 90 -19.47 -4.05 1.85
N ALA A 91 -19.46 -5.02 2.74
CA ALA A 91 -18.24 -5.66 3.23
C ALA A 91 -17.40 -6.31 2.11
N GLN A 92 -18.01 -6.74 1.02
CA GLN A 92 -17.36 -7.33 -0.15
C GLN A 92 -17.14 -6.32 -1.29
N SER A 93 -17.47 -5.06 -1.07
CA SER A 93 -17.39 -4.00 -2.09
C SER A 93 -16.26 -2.98 -1.82
N ILE A 94 -15.65 -3.04 -0.63
CA ILE A 94 -14.56 -2.15 -0.26
C ILE A 94 -13.23 -2.69 -0.84
N ASN A 95 -12.50 -1.81 -1.53
CA ASN A 95 -11.15 -2.04 -2.04
C ASN A 95 -10.12 -1.89 -0.92
N LYS A 96 -10.15 -0.75 -0.22
CA LYS A 96 -9.18 -0.44 0.84
C LYS A 96 -9.70 0.53 1.89
N ILE A 97 -9.05 0.51 3.04
CA ILE A 97 -9.11 1.54 4.08
C ILE A 97 -7.75 2.26 4.09
N GLY A 98 -7.73 3.57 4.02
CA GLY A 98 -6.52 4.39 4.03
C GLY A 98 -6.77 5.75 4.69
N HIS A 99 -5.79 6.49 5.11
CA HIS A 99 -4.35 6.26 4.96
C HIS A 99 -3.61 6.44 6.29
N ALA A 100 -4.36 6.58 7.40
CA ALA A 100 -3.81 6.84 8.74
C ALA A 100 -4.25 5.81 9.81
N LEU A 101 -4.52 4.55 9.43
CA LEU A 101 -4.85 3.48 10.40
C LEU A 101 -3.78 3.34 11.48
N HIS A 102 -2.49 3.40 11.10
CA HIS A 102 -1.32 3.30 11.99
C HIS A 102 -1.22 4.41 13.04
N ASP A 103 -2.02 5.45 12.94
CA ASP A 103 -2.03 6.57 13.90
C ASP A 103 -3.37 6.71 14.63
N LEU A 104 -4.48 6.34 13.98
CA LEU A 104 -5.83 6.62 14.47
C LEU A 104 -6.58 5.41 15.03
N ASP A 105 -6.16 4.20 14.67
CA ASP A 105 -6.74 2.97 15.22
C ASP A 105 -5.77 2.31 16.21
N PRO A 106 -6.17 2.09 17.46
CA PRO A 106 -5.27 1.58 18.51
C PRO A 106 -4.66 0.21 18.23
N LEU A 107 -5.36 -0.67 17.47
CA LEU A 107 -4.83 -1.98 17.12
C LEU A 107 -3.76 -1.86 16.03
N PHE A 108 -4.06 -1.08 14.99
CA PHE A 108 -3.12 -0.83 13.90
C PHE A 108 -1.92 0.03 14.34
N ASP A 109 -2.10 0.98 15.27
CA ASP A 109 -0.99 1.75 15.86
C ASP A 109 -0.02 0.82 16.61
N ARG A 110 -0.53 -0.03 17.51
CA ARG A 110 0.28 -0.98 18.26
C ARG A 110 1.02 -1.98 17.36
N PHE A 111 0.34 -2.49 16.33
CA PHE A 111 0.95 -3.41 15.36
C PHE A 111 2.06 -2.72 14.56
N SER A 112 1.77 -1.55 14.00
CA SER A 112 2.69 -0.80 13.13
C SER A 112 3.95 -0.35 13.86
N ARG A 113 3.87 -0.16 15.17
CA ARG A 113 4.99 0.25 16.06
C ARG A 113 5.47 -0.86 16.97
N SER A 114 5.13 -2.11 16.65
CA SER A 114 5.61 -3.24 17.43
C SER A 114 7.14 -3.31 17.47
N PRO A 115 7.73 -3.84 18.55
CA PRO A 115 9.19 -3.99 18.63
C PRO A 115 9.79 -4.71 17.43
N GLN A 116 9.07 -5.70 16.88
CA GLN A 116 9.50 -6.47 15.71
C GLN A 116 9.57 -5.61 14.45
N VAL A 117 8.56 -4.78 14.18
CA VAL A 117 8.56 -3.85 13.02
C VAL A 117 9.63 -2.78 13.20
N LYS A 118 9.75 -2.21 14.41
CA LYS A 118 10.80 -1.24 14.74
C LYS A 118 12.21 -1.80 14.51
N GLU A 119 12.48 -3.00 14.98
CA GLU A 119 13.78 -3.69 14.80
C GLU A 119 14.08 -3.91 13.32
N LEU A 120 13.10 -4.40 12.55
CA LEU A 120 13.22 -4.60 11.12
C LEU A 120 13.61 -3.30 10.39
N VAL A 121 12.84 -2.22 10.64
CA VAL A 121 13.07 -0.92 9.98
C VAL A 121 14.43 -0.33 10.36
N GLY A 122 14.85 -0.50 11.61
CA GLY A 122 16.20 -0.10 12.05
C GLY A 122 17.33 -0.80 11.26
N ARG A 123 17.09 -2.03 10.77
CA ARG A 123 18.05 -2.77 9.94
C ARG A 123 18.10 -2.30 8.48
N LEU A 124 17.05 -1.62 7.98
CA LEU A 124 17.02 -1.10 6.62
C LEU A 124 17.91 0.15 6.42
N GLY A 125 18.46 0.71 7.50
CA GLY A 125 19.32 1.90 7.44
C GLY A 125 18.57 3.22 7.27
N ILE A 126 17.24 3.21 7.33
CA ILE A 126 16.41 4.42 7.29
C ILE A 126 16.60 5.20 8.59
N GLN A 127 17.10 6.43 8.49
CA GLN A 127 17.42 7.26 9.65
C GLN A 127 16.15 7.89 10.24
N GLN A 128 15.99 7.85 11.56
CA GLN A 128 14.84 8.44 12.28
C GLN A 128 13.49 8.12 11.60
N PRO A 129 13.17 6.84 11.35
CA PRO A 129 12.08 6.46 10.46
C PRO A 129 10.73 7.01 10.91
N LEU A 130 9.98 7.57 9.95
CA LEU A 130 8.62 8.06 10.10
C LEU A 130 7.66 7.16 9.33
N LEU A 131 6.54 6.80 9.96
CA LEU A 131 5.43 6.09 9.31
C LEU A 131 4.60 7.13 8.55
N LEU A 132 4.62 7.04 7.23
CA LEU A 132 4.01 8.02 6.35
C LEU A 132 2.55 7.70 6.05
N GLN A 133 2.27 6.44 5.72
CA GLN A 133 0.98 5.98 5.23
C GLN A 133 0.73 4.53 5.62
N SER A 134 -0.53 4.20 5.82
CA SER A 134 -0.98 2.81 5.91
C SER A 134 -2.21 2.57 5.05
N MET A 135 -2.32 1.35 4.49
CA MET A 135 -3.51 0.90 3.79
C MET A 135 -3.85 -0.52 4.24
N TYR A 136 -5.13 -0.76 4.46
CA TYR A 136 -5.68 -2.12 4.53
C TYR A 136 -6.35 -2.43 3.20
N ILE A 137 -5.90 -3.46 2.50
CA ILE A 137 -6.32 -3.82 1.14
C ILE A 137 -7.09 -5.13 1.20
N PHE A 138 -8.33 -5.15 0.72
CA PHE A 138 -9.22 -6.32 0.79
C PHE A 138 -9.04 -7.27 -0.38
N LYS A 139 -8.75 -6.77 -1.58
CA LYS A 139 -8.67 -7.56 -2.82
C LYS A 139 -9.80 -8.60 -2.88
N GLN A 140 -11.01 -8.10 -3.01
CA GLN A 140 -12.25 -8.85 -2.87
C GLN A 140 -12.36 -10.02 -3.88
N PRO A 141 -13.03 -11.13 -3.50
CA PRO A 141 -13.28 -12.22 -4.44
C PRO A 141 -13.97 -11.72 -5.70
N HIS A 142 -13.51 -12.17 -6.87
CA HIS A 142 -14.07 -11.93 -8.21
C HIS A 142 -14.07 -10.47 -8.70
N ILE A 143 -14.04 -9.47 -7.81
CA ILE A 143 -14.10 -8.04 -8.18
C ILE A 143 -12.86 -7.26 -7.78
N GLY A 144 -11.94 -7.84 -7.03
CA GLY A 144 -10.71 -7.18 -6.61
C GLY A 144 -9.91 -6.71 -7.81
N GLY A 145 -9.90 -5.41 -8.05
CA GLY A 145 -9.36 -4.77 -9.25
C GLY A 145 -7.84 -4.91 -9.38
N GLU A 146 -7.34 -4.75 -10.59
CA GLU A 146 -5.90 -4.70 -10.87
C GLU A 146 -5.26 -3.46 -10.23
N VAL A 147 -4.01 -3.58 -9.83
CA VAL A 147 -3.11 -2.47 -9.54
C VAL A 147 -2.01 -2.49 -10.59
N ASN A 148 -2.03 -1.52 -11.49
CA ASN A 148 -1.08 -1.39 -12.59
C ASN A 148 0.37 -1.32 -12.08
N CYS A 149 1.32 -1.71 -12.93
CA CYS A 149 2.73 -1.66 -12.59
C CYS A 149 3.17 -0.22 -12.30
N HIS A 150 3.71 0.01 -11.11
CA HIS A 150 4.10 1.32 -10.61
C HIS A 150 5.27 1.22 -9.64
N GLN A 151 5.81 2.36 -9.29
CA GLN A 151 6.75 2.55 -8.19
C GLN A 151 6.05 3.34 -7.09
N ASP A 152 6.21 2.97 -5.81
CA ASP A 152 5.60 3.72 -4.71
C ASP A 152 6.12 5.15 -4.64
N SER A 153 7.41 5.36 -4.98
CA SER A 153 8.02 6.68 -5.05
C SER A 153 7.40 7.60 -6.13
N THR A 154 6.63 7.06 -7.07
CA THR A 154 5.81 7.87 -7.99
C THR A 154 4.82 8.74 -7.20
N PHE A 155 4.30 8.22 -6.10
CA PHE A 155 3.25 8.84 -5.28
C PHE A 155 3.79 9.46 -4.00
N LEU A 156 4.88 8.91 -3.45
CA LEU A 156 5.45 9.23 -2.14
C LEU A 156 6.94 9.52 -2.28
N TYR A 157 7.26 10.50 -3.12
CA TYR A 157 8.66 10.85 -3.45
C TYR A 157 9.41 11.42 -2.24
N THR A 158 10.66 11.04 -2.08
CA THR A 158 11.59 11.59 -1.08
C THR A 158 12.95 11.91 -1.68
N GLU A 159 13.70 12.81 -1.07
CA GLU A 159 15.10 13.08 -1.37
C GLU A 159 15.95 12.94 -0.09
N PRO A 160 16.86 11.95 -0.05
CA PRO A 160 17.08 10.87 -1.03
C PRO A 160 15.88 9.94 -1.16
N ASN A 161 15.84 9.09 -2.20
CA ASN A 161 14.80 8.07 -2.37
C ASN A 161 14.99 6.93 -1.37
N ASP A 162 14.53 7.12 -0.15
CA ASP A 162 14.63 6.17 0.96
C ASP A 162 13.28 5.55 1.36
N LEU A 163 12.25 5.78 0.56
CA LEU A 163 10.92 5.19 0.79
C LEU A 163 11.01 3.66 0.85
N GLY A 164 10.54 3.09 1.94
CA GLY A 164 10.36 1.66 2.14
C GLY A 164 8.89 1.28 2.27
N GLY A 165 8.46 0.23 1.58
CA GLY A 165 7.14 -0.38 1.70
C GLY A 165 7.20 -1.67 2.51
N LEU A 166 6.30 -1.83 3.47
CA LEU A 166 6.07 -3.08 4.21
C LEU A 166 4.70 -3.59 3.83
N TRP A 167 4.63 -4.77 3.23
CA TRP A 167 3.40 -5.40 2.80
C TRP A 167 3.18 -6.71 3.58
N PHE A 168 2.25 -6.71 4.53
CA PHE A 168 1.93 -7.85 5.39
C PHE A 168 0.80 -8.67 4.80
N ALA A 169 1.05 -9.94 4.48
CA ALA A 169 0.03 -10.89 4.01
C ALA A 169 -0.85 -11.32 5.20
N LEU A 170 -2.08 -10.84 5.27
CA LEU A 170 -3.04 -11.25 6.29
C LEU A 170 -3.83 -12.50 5.88
N GLU A 171 -3.72 -12.89 4.63
CA GLU A 171 -4.20 -14.13 4.02
C GLU A 171 -3.15 -14.64 3.01
N ASP A 172 -3.29 -15.90 2.58
CA ASP A 172 -2.44 -16.42 1.51
C ASP A 172 -2.60 -15.57 0.24
N ALA A 173 -1.48 -15.14 -0.31
CA ALA A 173 -1.43 -14.43 -1.58
C ALA A 173 -0.91 -15.36 -2.67
N ARG A 174 -1.72 -15.60 -3.70
CA ARG A 174 -1.45 -16.49 -4.81
C ARG A 174 -1.69 -15.77 -6.14
N ILE A 175 -1.25 -16.37 -7.23
CA ILE A 175 -1.44 -15.81 -8.57
C ILE A 175 -2.93 -15.58 -8.86
N ASP A 176 -3.79 -16.54 -8.51
CA ASP A 176 -5.22 -16.52 -8.80
C ASP A 176 -6.03 -15.53 -7.95
N ASN A 177 -5.53 -15.13 -6.76
CA ASN A 177 -6.19 -14.14 -5.89
C ASN A 177 -5.49 -12.78 -5.83
N GLY A 178 -4.52 -12.54 -6.72
CA GLY A 178 -3.86 -11.25 -6.88
C GLY A 178 -2.68 -11.03 -5.93
N CYS A 179 -1.72 -11.97 -5.88
CA CYS A 179 -0.42 -11.72 -5.25
C CYS A 179 0.31 -10.54 -5.89
N LEU A 180 1.35 -10.04 -5.24
CA LEU A 180 2.24 -9.06 -5.85
C LEU A 180 3.09 -9.70 -6.94
N TRP A 181 3.46 -8.90 -7.93
CA TRP A 181 4.46 -9.18 -8.93
C TRP A 181 5.47 -8.04 -8.93
N ALA A 182 6.75 -8.34 -9.06
CA ALA A 182 7.81 -7.34 -9.05
C ALA A 182 8.85 -7.63 -10.13
N ILE A 183 9.56 -6.59 -10.56
CA ILE A 183 10.73 -6.72 -11.45
C ILE A 183 11.98 -6.74 -10.57
N PRO A 184 12.67 -7.89 -10.41
CA PRO A 184 13.89 -7.97 -9.62
C PRO A 184 14.93 -6.95 -10.10
N ALA A 185 15.58 -6.25 -9.16
CA ALA A 185 16.53 -5.17 -9.43
C ALA A 185 15.96 -3.96 -10.22
N GLY A 186 14.64 -3.91 -10.46
CA GLY A 186 13.99 -2.83 -11.20
C GLY A 186 14.10 -1.45 -10.52
N HIS A 187 14.28 -1.41 -9.19
CA HIS A 187 14.53 -0.18 -8.44
C HIS A 187 15.82 0.56 -8.87
N LYS A 188 16.76 -0.12 -9.51
CA LYS A 188 18.02 0.46 -10.03
C LYS A 188 17.83 1.22 -11.35
N ARG A 189 16.65 1.14 -11.96
CA ARG A 189 16.34 1.80 -13.26
C ARG A 189 15.94 3.27 -13.09
N GLY A 190 15.88 3.77 -11.85
CA GLY A 190 15.43 5.12 -11.55
C GLY A 190 13.91 5.27 -11.51
N LEU A 191 13.47 6.48 -11.22
CA LEU A 191 12.06 6.84 -11.13
C LEU A 191 11.50 7.18 -12.51
N LYS A 192 10.38 6.56 -12.90
CA LYS A 192 9.75 6.80 -14.21
C LYS A 192 8.81 8.00 -14.24
N SER A 193 8.12 8.26 -13.15
CA SER A 193 7.17 9.37 -13.09
C SER A 193 6.88 9.81 -11.65
N ARG A 194 6.35 11.01 -11.50
CA ARG A 194 5.78 11.51 -10.24
C ARG A 194 4.33 11.92 -10.46
N TRP A 195 3.48 11.56 -9.50
CA TRP A 195 2.10 12.05 -9.42
C TRP A 195 2.02 13.10 -8.32
N LEU A 196 1.90 14.35 -8.72
CA LEU A 196 2.11 15.48 -7.84
C LEU A 196 0.99 16.53 -7.95
N ARG A 197 0.83 17.29 -6.88
CA ARG A 197 -0.10 18.43 -6.82
C ARG A 197 0.35 19.53 -7.77
N SER A 198 -0.58 20.07 -8.55
CA SER A 198 -0.31 21.16 -9.50
C SER A 198 -1.54 22.05 -9.65
N GLY A 199 -1.45 23.30 -9.20
CA GLY A 199 -2.59 24.19 -9.15
C GLY A 199 -3.72 23.58 -8.28
N ASN A 200 -4.93 23.51 -8.84
CA ASN A 200 -6.11 22.95 -8.14
C ASN A 200 -6.29 21.43 -8.37
N GLY A 201 -5.32 20.73 -8.91
CA GLY A 201 -5.46 19.32 -9.25
C GLY A 201 -4.17 18.54 -9.10
N MET A 202 -4.13 17.43 -9.80
CA MET A 202 -2.99 16.52 -9.85
C MET A 202 -2.48 16.39 -11.27
N LYS A 203 -1.17 16.15 -11.44
CA LYS A 203 -0.56 15.82 -12.73
C LYS A 203 0.46 14.70 -12.59
N PHE A 204 0.66 13.97 -13.68
CA PHE A 204 1.87 13.16 -13.83
C PHE A 204 2.98 13.99 -14.47
N GLU A 205 4.18 13.88 -13.90
CA GLU A 205 5.43 14.31 -14.50
C GLU A 205 6.21 13.06 -14.87
N THR A 206 6.36 12.82 -16.16
CA THR A 206 6.95 11.59 -16.70
C THR A 206 8.40 11.83 -17.10
N TYR A 207 9.32 11.03 -16.55
CA TYR A 207 10.75 11.06 -16.84
C TYR A 207 11.15 9.99 -17.84
N ASP A 208 10.44 8.85 -17.82
CA ASP A 208 10.62 7.74 -18.75
C ASP A 208 9.24 7.14 -19.09
N ALA A 209 8.87 7.25 -20.38
CA ALA A 209 7.59 6.78 -20.89
C ALA A 209 7.61 5.33 -21.39
N GLU A 210 8.78 4.68 -21.41
CA GLU A 210 8.88 3.28 -21.85
C GLU A 210 8.07 2.36 -20.94
N PRO A 211 7.26 1.44 -21.46
CA PRO A 211 6.54 0.49 -20.65
C PRO A 211 7.46 -0.38 -19.79
N TRP A 212 6.96 -0.84 -18.64
CA TRP A 212 7.68 -1.84 -17.87
C TRP A 212 7.71 -3.18 -18.62
N PRO A 213 8.88 -3.88 -18.67
CA PRO A 213 8.98 -5.16 -19.37
C PRO A 213 8.22 -6.25 -18.62
N GLU A 214 7.08 -6.63 -19.15
CA GLU A 214 6.18 -7.60 -18.51
C GLU A 214 6.80 -9.00 -18.33
N ASN A 215 7.70 -9.38 -19.22
CA ASN A 215 8.41 -10.65 -19.17
C ASN A 215 9.46 -10.75 -18.05
N GLU A 216 9.77 -9.65 -17.38
CA GLU A 216 10.67 -9.62 -16.22
C GLU A 216 9.92 -9.67 -14.88
N LEU A 217 8.61 -9.56 -14.89
CA LEU A 217 7.79 -9.64 -13.69
C LEU A 217 7.77 -11.06 -13.13
N VAL A 218 8.10 -11.21 -11.86
CA VAL A 218 8.02 -12.47 -11.14
C VAL A 218 6.92 -12.41 -10.07
N PRO A 219 6.11 -13.48 -9.90
CA PRO A 219 5.09 -13.52 -8.86
C PRO A 219 5.71 -13.68 -7.48
N LEU A 220 5.19 -12.96 -6.51
CA LEU A 220 5.54 -13.05 -5.10
C LEU A 220 4.39 -13.73 -4.34
N GLU A 221 4.24 -15.06 -4.56
CA GLU A 221 3.28 -15.86 -3.81
C GLU A 221 3.79 -16.07 -2.39
N VAL A 222 2.96 -15.78 -1.40
CA VAL A 222 3.31 -15.88 0.02
C VAL A 222 2.14 -16.41 0.84
N LYS A 223 2.45 -17.05 1.97
CA LYS A 223 1.47 -17.50 2.96
C LYS A 223 1.07 -16.35 3.88
N LYS A 224 -0.11 -16.49 4.49
CA LYS A 224 -0.56 -15.68 5.62
C LYS A 224 0.55 -15.56 6.67
N GLY A 225 0.79 -14.34 7.14
CA GLY A 225 1.84 -14.04 8.12
C GLY A 225 3.17 -13.64 7.51
N SER A 226 3.35 -13.77 6.19
CA SER A 226 4.57 -13.29 5.53
C SER A 226 4.59 -11.76 5.40
N LEU A 227 5.79 -11.21 5.40
CA LEU A 227 6.07 -9.81 5.07
C LEU A 227 6.85 -9.75 3.76
N ILE A 228 6.44 -8.85 2.86
CA ILE A 228 7.21 -8.46 1.69
C ILE A 228 7.71 -7.04 1.91
N LEU A 229 9.03 -6.86 1.95
CA LEU A 229 9.67 -5.55 1.91
C LEU A 229 9.80 -5.10 0.46
N LEU A 230 9.48 -3.84 0.19
CA LEU A 230 9.53 -3.22 -1.14
C LEU A 230 10.37 -1.93 -1.06
N HIS A 231 11.33 -1.78 -1.96
CA HIS A 231 12.01 -0.51 -2.16
C HIS A 231 11.06 0.45 -2.89
N GLY A 232 11.00 1.73 -2.51
CA GLY A 232 10.08 2.70 -3.10
C GLY A 232 10.19 2.84 -4.63
N LEU A 233 11.37 2.60 -5.19
CA LEU A 233 11.61 2.59 -6.64
C LEU A 233 11.38 1.22 -7.31
N LEU A 234 10.93 0.19 -6.58
CA LEU A 234 10.70 -1.13 -7.17
C LEU A 234 9.44 -1.13 -8.02
N PRO A 235 9.53 -1.47 -9.33
CA PRO A 235 8.33 -1.67 -10.13
C PRO A 235 7.60 -2.93 -9.67
N HIS A 236 6.33 -2.75 -9.31
CA HIS A 236 5.49 -3.87 -8.86
C HIS A 236 4.03 -3.65 -9.25
N ARG A 237 3.29 -4.75 -9.32
CA ARG A 237 1.85 -4.76 -9.63
C ARG A 237 1.12 -5.85 -8.86
N SER A 238 -0.21 -5.84 -8.94
CA SER A 238 -1.07 -6.92 -8.47
C SER A 238 -2.21 -7.12 -9.46
N LEU A 239 -2.34 -8.31 -10.02
CA LEU A 239 -3.42 -8.63 -10.96
C LEU A 239 -4.78 -8.70 -10.25
N GLU A 240 -5.85 -8.80 -11.04
CA GLU A 240 -7.21 -9.00 -10.54
C GLU A 240 -7.32 -10.26 -9.67
N ASN A 241 -8.21 -10.22 -8.70
CA ASN A 241 -8.62 -11.42 -7.97
C ASN A 241 -9.73 -12.14 -8.75
N ARG A 242 -9.40 -13.26 -9.36
CA ARG A 242 -10.35 -14.10 -10.11
C ARG A 242 -10.86 -15.30 -9.30
N SER A 243 -10.33 -15.46 -8.08
CA SER A 243 -10.69 -16.58 -7.20
C SER A 243 -11.93 -16.29 -6.35
N SER A 244 -12.43 -17.32 -5.69
CA SER A 244 -13.49 -17.22 -4.68
C SER A 244 -12.98 -16.81 -3.28
N LYS A 245 -11.67 -16.57 -3.13
CA LYS A 245 -11.03 -16.20 -1.86
C LYS A 245 -10.54 -14.76 -1.93
N SER A 246 -10.70 -14.02 -0.85
CA SER A 246 -10.08 -12.71 -0.70
C SER A 246 -8.55 -12.82 -0.58
N ARG A 247 -7.89 -11.68 -0.68
CA ARG A 247 -6.47 -11.56 -0.40
C ARG A 247 -6.23 -10.28 0.43
N HIS A 248 -6.46 -10.37 1.72
CA HIS A 248 -6.26 -9.26 2.65
C HIS A 248 -4.78 -9.00 2.90
N ALA A 249 -4.42 -7.73 2.87
CA ALA A 249 -3.07 -7.26 3.21
C ALA A 249 -3.14 -5.94 3.99
N TYR A 250 -2.14 -5.74 4.84
CA TYR A 250 -1.90 -4.45 5.47
C TYR A 250 -0.56 -3.90 4.97
N THR A 251 -0.50 -2.61 4.66
CA THR A 251 0.72 -1.97 4.16
C THR A 251 1.10 -0.77 5.00
N LEU A 252 2.41 -0.57 5.14
CA LEU A 252 3.02 0.63 5.72
C LEU A 252 4.04 1.20 4.74
N HIS A 253 4.06 2.53 4.61
CA HIS A 253 5.14 3.24 3.94
C HIS A 253 5.93 4.03 4.98
N ILE A 254 7.26 3.93 4.89
CA ILE A 254 8.20 4.49 5.84
C ILE A 254 9.24 5.30 5.09
N ILE A 255 9.58 6.46 5.63
CA ILE A 255 10.62 7.36 5.10
C ILE A 255 11.62 7.73 6.19
N GLY A 256 12.78 8.24 5.83
CA GLY A 256 13.70 8.88 6.78
C GLY A 256 13.13 10.21 7.31
N GLY A 257 13.32 10.45 8.61
CA GLY A 257 12.87 11.69 9.23
C GLY A 257 13.70 12.91 8.85
N ASP A 258 14.88 12.69 8.29
CA ASP A 258 15.78 13.70 7.75
C ASP A 258 15.65 13.88 6.23
N SER A 259 14.84 13.05 5.56
CA SER A 259 14.59 13.14 4.13
C SER A 259 13.63 14.29 3.79
N LEU A 260 13.92 14.98 2.70
CA LEU A 260 12.97 15.95 2.14
C LEU A 260 11.74 15.23 1.61
N TYR A 261 10.56 15.56 2.14
CA TYR A 261 9.27 15.12 1.64
C TYR A 261 8.55 16.31 0.99
N PRO A 262 8.51 16.43 -0.35
CA PRO A 262 7.97 17.61 -1.04
C PRO A 262 6.50 17.85 -0.78
N SER A 263 6.11 19.14 -0.70
CA SER A 263 4.71 19.58 -0.55
C SER A 263 3.84 19.21 -1.75
N GLU A 264 4.45 18.95 -2.89
CA GLU A 264 3.78 18.53 -4.13
C GLU A 264 3.37 17.06 -4.12
N ASN A 265 3.88 16.25 -3.20
CA ASN A 265 3.36 14.89 -3.05
C ASN A 265 1.86 14.92 -2.73
N TRP A 266 1.11 13.98 -3.29
CA TRP A 266 -0.35 13.95 -3.09
C TRP A 266 -0.73 13.81 -1.62
N LEU A 267 -0.03 12.92 -0.90
CA LEU A 267 -0.27 12.64 0.50
C LEU A 267 0.30 13.78 1.34
N GLN A 268 -0.57 14.56 1.94
CA GLN A 268 -0.22 15.59 2.89
C GLN A 268 -0.98 15.38 4.19
N ARG A 269 -0.46 15.90 5.28
CA ARG A 269 -1.13 15.90 6.58
C ARG A 269 -1.33 17.31 7.10
N THR A 270 -2.39 17.47 7.87
CA THR A 270 -2.64 18.70 8.63
C THR A 270 -1.76 18.73 9.87
N GLY A 271 -1.48 19.92 10.40
CA GLY A 271 -0.65 20.08 11.61
C GLY A 271 -1.22 19.41 12.87
N SER A 272 -2.49 18.98 12.85
CA SER A 272 -3.13 18.29 13.98
C SER A 272 -2.71 16.81 14.11
N LEU A 273 -2.20 16.19 13.03
CA LEU A 273 -1.69 14.81 13.05
C LEU A 273 -0.36 14.75 12.28
N PRO A 274 0.76 15.18 12.87
CA PRO A 274 2.07 15.07 12.23
C PRO A 274 2.47 13.60 12.06
N TRP A 275 3.40 13.34 11.12
CA TRP A 275 3.99 12.01 11.01
C TRP A 275 4.75 11.65 12.27
N ARG A 276 4.63 10.39 12.69
CA ARG A 276 5.27 9.86 13.89
C ARG A 276 6.14 8.66 13.55
N GLY A 277 7.25 8.51 14.25
CA GLY A 277 8.12 7.35 14.20
C GLY A 277 7.64 6.21 15.13
N PHE A 278 8.60 5.42 15.58
CA PHE A 278 8.43 4.27 16.47
C PHE A 278 8.60 4.62 17.94
#